data_1bc178aaf89a1f543cd68fc6c84e71ec
#
_entry.id   1bc178aaf89a1f543cd68fc6c84e71ec
#
_cell.length_a   1.000
_cell.length_b   1.000
_cell.length_c   1.000
_cell.angle_alpha   90.00
_cell.angle_beta   90.00
_cell.angle_gamma   90.00
#
_symmetry.space_group_name_H-M   'P 1'
#
loop_
_entity.id
_entity.type
_entity.pdbx_description
1 polymer ?
#
loop_
_entity_poly.entity_id
_entity_poly.type
_entity_poly.pdbx_seq_one_letter_code
_entity_poly.pdbx_strand_id
1 'polypeptide(L)'
;MNGERAGEAAEDTVYAYRSSMFGAAREFRLTGDGIKWTAGRRSGQIPFRAVRRLRMSFKPANMQWQRFLTEVWADGAPKLEIVSTSWKSMVEQERLDKSYTAFVTELHRRIAQAAAPARF
;
A
#
# COMPACT_ATOMS: atom_id res chain seq x y z
N MET A 1 1.81 -11.72 26.78
CA MET A 1 1.40 -12.51 25.67
C MET A 1 0.43 -11.81 24.74
N ASN A 2 -0.62 -11.23 25.29
CA ASN A 2 -1.56 -10.52 24.44
C ASN A 2 -0.91 -9.33 23.75
N GLY A 3 0.03 -8.68 24.42
CA GLY A 3 0.72 -7.56 23.82
C GLY A 3 1.51 -7.98 22.60
N GLU A 4 2.12 -9.14 22.65
CA GLU A 4 2.87 -9.63 21.51
C GLU A 4 1.94 -9.92 20.34
N ARG A 5 0.81 -10.52 20.63
CA ARG A 5 -0.16 -10.82 19.60
C ARG A 5 -0.69 -9.56 18.96
N ALA A 6 -0.98 -8.56 19.76
CA ALA A 6 -1.46 -7.29 19.22
C ALA A 6 -0.39 -6.63 18.36
N GLY A 7 0.86 -6.70 18.79
CA GLY A 7 1.95 -6.17 17.99
C GLY A 7 2.11 -6.90 16.68
N GLU A 8 2.00 -8.22 16.72
CA GLU A 8 2.10 -9.00 15.51
C GLU A 8 0.98 -8.69 14.54
N ALA A 9 -0.25 -8.59 15.05
CA ALA A 9 -1.38 -8.26 14.20
C ALA A 9 -1.19 -6.90 13.55
N ALA A 10 -0.69 -5.91 14.31
CA ALA A 10 -0.46 -4.58 13.77
C ALA A 10 0.65 -4.62 12.73
N GLU A 11 1.69 -5.44 12.95
CA GLU A 11 2.80 -5.51 12.02
C GLU A 11 2.49 -6.35 10.79
N ASP A 12 1.43 -7.16 10.86
CA ASP A 12 1.12 -8.08 9.77
C ASP A 12 0.09 -7.54 8.80
N THR A 13 -0.16 -6.24 8.80
CA THR A 13 -1.07 -5.64 7.83
C THR A 13 -0.39 -5.62 6.48
N VAL A 14 -0.94 -6.40 5.56
CA VAL A 14 -0.32 -6.62 4.25
C VAL A 14 -1.35 -6.39 3.16
N TYR A 15 -0.90 -5.80 2.04
CA TYR A 15 -1.70 -5.65 0.84
C TYR A 15 -0.84 -5.99 -0.36
N ALA A 16 -1.36 -6.83 -1.25
CA ALA A 16 -0.64 -7.23 -2.45
C ALA A 16 -1.54 -7.16 -3.67
N TYR A 17 -0.96 -6.80 -4.82
CA TYR A 17 -1.70 -6.77 -6.07
C TYR A 17 -0.73 -6.94 -7.24
N ARG A 18 -1.29 -7.21 -8.42
CA ARG A 18 -0.52 -7.27 -9.67
C ARG A 18 -0.90 -6.09 -10.53
N SER A 19 0.09 -5.29 -10.90
CA SER A 19 -0.15 -4.10 -11.71
C SER A 19 -0.40 -4.42 -13.17
N SER A 20 0.03 -5.60 -13.63
CA SER A 20 -0.23 -6.06 -14.98
C SER A 20 -0.17 -7.58 -14.98
N MET A 21 -0.66 -8.18 -16.06
CA MET A 21 -0.67 -9.65 -16.17
C MET A 21 0.73 -10.22 -16.11
N PHE A 22 1.68 -9.56 -16.78
CA PHE A 22 3.05 -10.05 -16.87
C PHE A 22 3.96 -9.42 -15.83
N GLY A 23 3.45 -8.47 -15.07
CA GLY A 23 4.23 -7.83 -14.02
C GLY A 23 4.29 -8.68 -12.77
N ALA A 24 5.35 -8.49 -12.01
CA ALA A 24 5.47 -9.14 -10.72
C ALA A 24 4.47 -8.54 -9.76
N ALA A 25 4.06 -9.35 -8.79
CA ALA A 25 3.19 -8.86 -7.74
C ALA A 25 3.92 -7.81 -6.92
N ARG A 26 3.16 -6.83 -6.44
CA ARG A 26 3.66 -5.83 -5.51
C ARG A 26 3.04 -6.11 -4.16
N GLU A 27 3.87 -6.02 -3.14
CA GLU A 27 3.40 -6.28 -1.78
C GLU A 27 3.84 -5.14 -0.88
N PHE A 28 2.94 -4.71 -0.03
CA PHE A 28 3.19 -3.67 0.96
C PHE A 28 2.83 -4.21 2.33
N ARG A 29 3.76 -4.10 3.27
CA ARG A 29 3.55 -4.59 4.62
C ARG A 29 3.79 -3.45 5.60
N LEU A 30 2.82 -3.21 6.46
CA LEU A 30 2.96 -2.20 7.51
C LEU A 30 3.55 -2.84 8.74
N THR A 31 4.65 -2.27 9.20
CA THR A 31 5.30 -2.70 10.44
C THR A 31 5.04 -1.64 11.52
N GLY A 32 5.61 -1.85 12.69
CA GLY A 32 5.51 -0.83 13.73
C GLY A 32 6.19 0.47 13.37
N ASP A 33 7.19 0.42 12.47
CA ASP A 33 8.02 1.58 12.16
C ASP A 33 7.80 2.16 10.78
N GLY A 34 7.28 1.38 9.84
CA GLY A 34 7.22 1.87 8.48
C GLY A 34 6.58 0.91 7.50
N ILE A 35 6.85 1.15 6.23
CA ILE A 35 6.32 0.36 5.13
C ILE A 35 7.44 -0.47 4.53
N LYS A 36 7.27 -1.78 4.52
CA LYS A 36 8.13 -2.68 3.75
C LYS A 36 7.44 -2.95 2.43
N TRP A 37 8.15 -2.77 1.32
CA TRP A 37 7.56 -2.99 0.02
C TRP A 37 8.43 -3.91 -0.82
N THR A 38 7.78 -4.64 -1.71
CA THR A 38 8.41 -5.52 -2.66
C THR A 38 7.76 -5.35 -4.01
N ALA A 39 8.56 -5.24 -5.05
CA ALA A 39 8.06 -5.14 -6.43
C ALA A 39 9.01 -5.95 -7.30
N GLY A 40 8.66 -7.22 -7.51
CA GLY A 40 9.54 -8.14 -8.20
C GLY A 40 10.80 -8.41 -7.39
N ARG A 41 11.94 -8.11 -7.99
CA ARG A 41 13.23 -8.29 -7.31
C ARG A 41 13.66 -7.08 -6.50
N ARG A 42 12.90 -5.99 -6.59
CA ARG A 42 13.20 -4.78 -5.86
C ARG A 42 12.43 -4.77 -4.57
N SER A 43 13.04 -4.23 -3.54
CA SER A 43 12.39 -4.10 -2.26
C SER A 43 12.99 -2.94 -1.50
N GLY A 44 12.27 -2.51 -0.47
CA GLY A 44 12.76 -1.43 0.36
C GLY A 44 11.91 -1.29 1.61
N GLN A 45 12.33 -0.34 2.43
CA GLN A 45 11.63 -0.04 3.66
C GLN A 45 11.62 1.46 3.84
N ILE A 46 10.45 2.00 4.19
CA ILE A 46 10.25 3.43 4.35
C ILE A 46 9.75 3.67 5.77
N PRO A 47 10.52 4.35 6.62
CA PRO A 47 10.01 4.73 7.94
C PRO A 47 8.81 5.66 7.78
N PHE A 48 7.81 5.51 8.64
CA PHE A 48 6.64 6.39 8.54
C PHE A 48 7.04 7.87 8.63
N ARG A 49 8.06 8.18 9.42
CA ARG A 49 8.50 9.56 9.57
C ARG A 49 9.11 10.15 8.30
N ALA A 50 9.52 9.31 7.38
CA ALA A 50 10.10 9.79 6.11
C ALA A 50 9.01 10.13 5.09
N VAL A 51 7.76 9.78 5.33
CA VAL A 51 6.68 10.04 4.40
C VAL A 51 6.39 11.55 4.37
N ARG A 52 6.38 12.11 3.15
CA ARG A 52 6.15 13.54 2.94
C ARG A 52 4.78 13.84 2.40
N ARG A 53 4.21 12.91 1.65
CA ARG A 53 2.92 13.13 1.03
C ARG A 53 2.22 11.81 0.78
N LEU A 54 0.92 11.83 0.98
CA LEU A 54 0.04 10.71 0.67
C LEU A 54 -1.13 11.25 -0.13
N ARG A 55 -1.38 10.69 -1.29
CA ARG A 55 -2.45 11.16 -2.15
C ARG A 55 -3.29 9.99 -2.61
N MET A 56 -4.58 10.06 -2.36
CA MET A 56 -5.53 9.08 -2.87
C MET A 56 -6.31 9.70 -4.00
N SER A 57 -6.41 9.00 -5.12
CA SER A 57 -7.19 9.48 -6.24
C SER A 57 -7.97 8.33 -6.85
N PHE A 58 -8.99 8.70 -7.59
CA PHE A 58 -9.85 7.74 -8.27
C PHE A 58 -9.50 7.77 -9.75
N LYS A 59 -9.14 6.61 -10.28
CA LYS A 59 -8.73 6.49 -11.68
C LYS A 59 -9.57 5.43 -12.36
N PRO A 60 -10.27 5.76 -13.44
CA PRO A 60 -10.90 4.70 -14.21
C PRO A 60 -9.82 3.90 -14.94
N ALA A 61 -9.87 2.58 -14.79
CA ALA A 61 -8.94 1.71 -15.50
C ALA A 61 -9.38 1.53 -16.96
N ASN A 62 -10.68 1.44 -17.14
CA ASN A 62 -11.32 1.42 -18.47
C ASN A 62 -12.80 1.73 -18.26
N MET A 63 -13.60 1.54 -19.27
CA MET A 63 -15.01 1.90 -19.18
C MET A 63 -15.79 1.06 -18.18
N GLN A 64 -15.30 -0.13 -17.89
CA GLN A 64 -15.97 -1.06 -16.98
C GLN A 64 -15.34 -1.14 -15.61
N TRP A 65 -14.07 -0.72 -15.48
CA TRP A 65 -13.32 -0.90 -14.26
C TRP A 65 -12.95 0.45 -13.68
N GLN A 66 -13.10 0.54 -12.38
CA GLN A 66 -12.73 1.73 -11.61
C GLN A 66 -11.79 1.29 -10.52
N ARG A 67 -10.84 2.16 -10.21
CA ARG A 67 -9.86 1.83 -9.20
C ARG A 67 -9.45 3.07 -8.43
N PHE A 68 -9.03 2.83 -7.20
CA PHE A 68 -8.40 3.86 -6.39
C PHE A 68 -6.90 3.69 -6.45
N LEU A 69 -6.21 4.80 -6.36
CA LEU A 69 -4.75 4.81 -6.36
C LEU A 69 -4.30 5.63 -5.17
N THR A 70 -3.44 5.04 -4.34
CA THR A 70 -2.77 5.78 -3.26
C THR A 70 -1.31 5.90 -3.64
N GLU A 71 -0.82 7.12 -3.68
CA GLU A 71 0.58 7.41 -3.97
C GLU A 71 1.26 7.87 -2.69
N VAL A 72 2.47 7.37 -2.48
CA VAL A 72 3.25 7.67 -1.27
C VAL A 72 4.59 8.24 -1.71
N TRP A 73 4.89 9.45 -1.26
CA TRP A 73 6.19 10.08 -1.49
C TRP A 73 6.93 10.15 -0.17
N ALA A 74 8.18 9.71 -0.17
CA ALA A 74 8.99 9.71 1.04
C ALA A 74 10.44 10.05 0.69
N ASP A 75 11.15 10.59 1.67
CA ASP A 75 12.55 10.94 1.48
C ASP A 75 13.39 9.70 1.23
N GLY A 76 14.26 9.77 0.23
CA GLY A 76 15.21 8.70 -0.03
C GLY A 76 14.60 7.43 -0.57
N ALA A 77 13.37 7.49 -1.10
CA ALA A 77 12.67 6.29 -1.55
C ALA A 77 11.93 6.58 -2.85
N PRO A 78 11.71 5.55 -3.68
CA PRO A 78 10.88 5.75 -4.87
C PRO A 78 9.43 5.99 -4.46
N LYS A 79 8.68 6.65 -5.34
CA LYS A 79 7.26 6.82 -5.12
C LYS A 79 6.60 5.44 -5.15
N LEU A 80 5.77 5.16 -4.16
CA LEU A 80 5.00 3.93 -4.13
C LEU A 80 3.61 4.18 -4.69
N GLU A 81 3.07 3.20 -5.41
CA GLU A 81 1.72 3.25 -5.94
C GLU A 81 0.97 2.02 -5.48
N ILE A 82 -0.16 2.25 -4.81
CA ILE A 82 -0.97 1.19 -4.25
C ILE A 82 -2.34 1.28 -4.89
N VAL A 83 -2.72 0.22 -5.62
CA VAL A 83 -3.91 0.24 -6.47
C VAL A 83 -4.93 -0.76 -5.94
N SER A 84 -6.21 -0.44 -6.08
CA SER A 84 -7.29 -1.26 -5.53
C SER A 84 -7.72 -2.41 -6.44
N THR A 85 -7.04 -2.63 -7.57
CA THR A 85 -7.35 -3.74 -8.48
C THR A 85 -6.12 -4.60 -8.69
N SER A 86 -6.33 -5.83 -9.10
CA SER A 86 -5.25 -6.78 -9.38
C SER A 86 -5.58 -7.55 -10.65
N TRP A 87 -4.56 -7.85 -11.46
CA TRP A 87 -4.75 -8.65 -12.65
C TRP A 87 -4.81 -10.12 -12.28
N LYS A 88 -5.88 -10.81 -12.71
CA LYS A 88 -6.06 -12.24 -12.52
C LYS A 88 -5.71 -13.01 -13.77
N SER A 89 -6.00 -12.42 -14.94
CA SER A 89 -5.74 -13.05 -16.23
C SER A 89 -5.50 -11.95 -17.24
N MET A 90 -5.24 -12.32 -18.48
CA MET A 90 -4.94 -11.37 -19.53
C MET A 90 -6.06 -10.38 -19.79
N VAL A 91 -7.30 -10.77 -19.47
CA VAL A 91 -8.46 -9.94 -19.76
C VAL A 91 -9.30 -9.64 -18.54
N GLU A 92 -8.90 -10.09 -17.37
CA GLU A 92 -9.73 -9.99 -16.18
C GLU A 92 -8.95 -9.33 -15.05
N GLN A 93 -9.57 -8.33 -14.43
CA GLN A 93 -9.06 -7.70 -13.22
C GLN A 93 -9.96 -8.04 -12.06
N GLU A 94 -9.37 -8.12 -10.89
CA GLU A 94 -10.08 -8.34 -9.64
C GLU A 94 -10.09 -7.04 -8.85
N ARG A 95 -11.25 -6.72 -8.28
CA ARG A 95 -11.35 -5.56 -7.39
C ARG A 95 -11.05 -6.00 -5.97
N LEU A 96 -10.16 -5.27 -5.33
CA LEU A 96 -9.71 -5.58 -3.98
C LEU A 96 -10.09 -4.45 -3.02
N ASP A 97 -11.27 -3.87 -3.21
CA ASP A 97 -11.66 -2.65 -2.51
C ASP A 97 -11.62 -2.78 -0.99
N LYS A 98 -12.07 -3.92 -0.47
CA LYS A 98 -12.07 -4.12 0.99
C LYS A 98 -10.67 -4.16 1.56
N SER A 99 -9.81 -4.98 0.96
CA SER A 99 -8.43 -5.10 1.41
C SER A 99 -7.69 -3.79 1.25
N TYR A 100 -7.91 -3.11 0.13
CA TYR A 100 -7.29 -1.83 -0.15
C TYR A 100 -7.70 -0.79 0.90
N THR A 101 -9.00 -0.69 1.16
CA THR A 101 -9.50 0.29 2.12
C THR A 101 -8.94 0.03 3.50
N ALA A 102 -8.93 -1.23 3.93
CA ALA A 102 -8.39 -1.57 5.23
C ALA A 102 -6.91 -1.22 5.33
N PHE A 103 -6.14 -1.53 4.29
CA PHE A 103 -4.71 -1.24 4.28
C PHE A 103 -4.44 0.26 4.31
N VAL A 104 -5.11 1.01 3.44
CA VAL A 104 -4.87 2.46 3.34
C VAL A 104 -5.33 3.19 4.60
N THR A 105 -6.43 2.75 5.19
CA THR A 105 -6.89 3.32 6.46
C THR A 105 -5.83 3.12 7.55
N GLU A 106 -5.29 1.92 7.64
CA GLU A 106 -4.26 1.64 8.65
C GLU A 106 -2.97 2.41 8.34
N LEU A 107 -2.63 2.55 7.07
CA LEU A 107 -1.47 3.32 6.67
C LEU A 107 -1.58 4.77 7.14
N HIS A 108 -2.72 5.41 6.88
CA HIS A 108 -2.95 6.77 7.32
C HIS A 108 -2.82 6.88 8.84
N ARG A 109 -3.41 5.93 9.55
CA ARG A 109 -3.39 5.95 11.00
C ARG A 109 -1.98 5.87 11.54
N ARG A 110 -1.14 4.99 10.97
CA ARG A 110 0.22 4.81 11.46
C ARG A 110 1.10 5.99 11.12
N ILE A 111 0.92 6.59 9.95
CA ILE A 111 1.67 7.80 9.59
C ILE A 111 1.31 8.93 10.55
N ALA A 112 0.03 9.10 10.85
CA ALA A 112 -0.39 10.13 11.78
C ALA A 112 0.17 9.90 13.19
N GLN A 113 0.18 8.65 13.63
CA GLN A 113 0.71 8.32 14.95
C GLN A 113 2.22 8.57 15.04
N ALA A 114 2.92 8.41 13.94
CA ALA A 114 4.37 8.64 13.93
C ALA A 114 4.71 10.11 13.89
N ALA A 115 3.72 11.00 13.90
CA ALA A 115 3.93 12.45 13.81
C ALA A 115 4.74 12.81 12.58
N ALA A 116 4.50 12.10 11.47
CA ALA A 116 5.18 12.37 10.22
C ALA A 116 4.77 13.73 9.68
N PRO A 117 5.66 14.43 8.96
CA PRO A 117 5.31 15.71 8.35
C PRO A 117 4.50 15.53 7.07
N ALA A 118 3.77 14.45 6.94
CA ALA A 118 3.11 14.10 5.70
C ALA A 118 1.88 14.96 5.45
N ARG A 119 1.62 15.24 4.20
CA ARG A 119 0.39 15.84 3.73
C ARG A 119 -0.53 14.75 3.19
N PHE A 120 -1.79 14.90 3.49
CA PHE A 120 -2.77 13.96 3.00
C PHE A 120 -3.68 14.54 1.95
#